data_c0109989bffbc06b78775a2ffb3ac6d5
#
_entry.id   c0109989bffbc06b78775a2ffb3ac6d5
#
_cell.length_a   1.000
_cell.length_b   1.000
_cell.length_c   1.000
_cell.angle_alpha   90.00
_cell.angle_beta   90.00
_cell.angle_gamma   90.00
#
_symmetry.space_group_name_H-M   'P 1'
#
loop_
_entity.id
_entity.type
_entity.pdbx_description
1 polymer ?
#
loop_
_entity_poly.entity_id
_entity_poly.type
_entity_poly.pdbx_seq_one_letter_code
_entity_poly.pdbx_strand_id
1 'polypeptide(L)'
;MNKLIIAAGLTWVLGHALTALADDFAAAKQKAEQVCAACHGPEGTKPVTPDTPKLAGQYDDYLEHALLDYQSGARQNALMNGLAKPLSKQEIKELAQYFSQRPGLRTRY
;
A
#
# COMPACT_ATOMS: atom_id res chain seq x y z
N MET A 1 -43.46 -11.83 29.69
CA MET A 1 -43.51 -11.34 28.29
C MET A 1 -42.35 -10.38 28.09
N ASN A 2 -41.63 -10.46 26.98
CA ASN A 2 -40.51 -9.63 26.53
C ASN A 2 -39.13 -9.92 27.14
N LYS A 3 -38.55 -11.04 26.71
CA LYS A 3 -37.08 -11.28 26.77
C LYS A 3 -36.60 -11.80 25.42
N LEU A 4 -36.59 -10.98 24.39
CA LEU A 4 -36.09 -11.41 23.06
C LEU A 4 -35.77 -10.24 22.11
N ILE A 5 -35.00 -9.22 22.54
CA ILE A 5 -34.50 -8.18 21.61
C ILE A 5 -33.12 -7.64 22.05
N ILE A 6 -32.12 -8.46 22.34
CA ILE A 6 -30.76 -7.95 22.60
C ILE A 6 -29.67 -8.76 21.87
N ALA A 7 -29.99 -9.62 20.94
CA ALA A 7 -28.95 -10.43 20.27
C ALA A 7 -28.64 -10.00 18.83
N ALA A 8 -29.33 -9.03 18.24
CA ALA A 8 -29.15 -8.68 16.82
C ALA A 8 -28.19 -7.49 16.55
N GLY A 9 -27.78 -6.76 17.57
CA GLY A 9 -27.00 -5.53 17.37
C GLY A 9 -25.46 -5.70 17.30
N LEU A 10 -24.94 -6.78 17.83
CA LEU A 10 -23.47 -6.93 17.98
C LEU A 10 -22.77 -7.52 16.73
N THR A 11 -23.50 -8.27 15.93
CA THR A 11 -22.95 -8.91 14.72
C THR A 11 -22.80 -7.95 13.52
N TRP A 12 -23.55 -6.86 13.53
CA TRP A 12 -23.55 -5.90 12.42
C TRP A 12 -22.31 -4.98 12.40
N VAL A 13 -21.79 -4.65 13.58
CA VAL A 13 -20.64 -3.72 13.71
C VAL A 13 -19.32 -4.39 13.30
N LEU A 14 -19.14 -5.67 13.56
CA LEU A 14 -17.92 -6.42 13.19
C LEU A 14 -17.80 -6.66 11.68
N GLY A 15 -18.94 -6.82 10.99
CA GLY A 15 -18.96 -7.02 9.53
C GLY A 15 -18.50 -5.80 8.74
N HIS A 16 -18.81 -4.58 9.21
CA HIS A 16 -18.46 -3.34 8.50
C HIS A 16 -16.98 -2.97 8.65
N ALA A 17 -16.35 -3.29 9.76
CA ALA A 17 -14.93 -3.02 9.97
C ALA A 17 -14.03 -3.89 9.06
N LEU A 18 -14.43 -5.14 8.81
CA LEU A 18 -13.69 -6.05 7.93
C LEU A 18 -13.81 -5.67 6.45
N THR A 19 -14.95 -5.16 6.02
CA THR A 19 -15.14 -4.71 4.64
C THR A 19 -14.33 -3.44 4.35
N ALA A 20 -14.27 -2.48 5.28
CA ALA A 20 -13.50 -1.26 5.11
C ALA A 20 -11.99 -1.54 4.91
N LEU A 21 -11.39 -2.44 5.69
CA LEU A 21 -9.98 -2.82 5.56
C LEU A 21 -9.68 -3.54 4.23
N ALA A 22 -10.61 -4.36 3.74
CA ALA A 22 -10.47 -5.04 2.46
C ALA A 22 -10.56 -4.06 1.29
N ASP A 23 -11.43 -3.06 1.38
CA ASP A 23 -11.60 -2.03 0.35
C ASP A 23 -10.37 -1.13 0.25
N ASP A 24 -9.76 -0.74 1.38
CA ASP A 24 -8.55 0.09 1.43
C ASP A 24 -7.36 -0.63 0.77
N PHE A 25 -7.16 -1.90 1.08
CA PHE A 25 -6.09 -2.68 0.45
C PHE A 25 -6.32 -2.90 -1.05
N ALA A 26 -7.56 -3.07 -1.50
CA ALA A 26 -7.91 -3.15 -2.91
C ALA A 26 -7.60 -1.84 -3.65
N ALA A 27 -7.85 -0.69 -3.03
CA ALA A 27 -7.51 0.62 -3.59
C ALA A 27 -6.00 0.82 -3.73
N ALA A 28 -5.22 0.43 -2.73
CA ALA A 28 -3.76 0.48 -2.79
C ALA A 28 -3.19 -0.42 -3.89
N LYS A 29 -3.70 -1.64 -4.01
CA LYS A 29 -3.36 -2.57 -5.10
C LYS A 29 -3.65 -1.94 -6.47
N GLN A 30 -4.84 -1.39 -6.67
CA GLN A 30 -5.20 -0.74 -7.92
C GLN A 30 -4.26 0.42 -8.24
N LYS A 31 -3.92 1.27 -7.28
CA LYS A 31 -2.97 2.36 -7.45
C LYS A 31 -1.57 1.84 -7.80
N ALA A 32 -1.11 0.80 -7.15
CA ALA A 32 0.17 0.15 -7.45
C ALA A 32 0.23 -0.35 -8.91
N GLU A 33 -0.85 -0.97 -9.38
CA GLU A 33 -0.94 -1.52 -10.73
C GLU A 33 -1.11 -0.45 -11.81
N GLN A 34 -1.87 0.61 -11.55
CA GLN A 34 -2.19 1.64 -12.55
C GLN A 34 -1.18 2.79 -12.59
N VAL A 35 -0.57 3.13 -11.47
CA VAL A 35 0.33 4.28 -11.36
C VAL A 35 1.78 3.85 -11.17
N CYS A 36 2.08 3.09 -10.13
CA CYS A 36 3.44 2.73 -9.78
C CYS A 36 4.10 1.80 -10.81
N ALA A 37 3.34 0.84 -11.32
CA ALA A 37 3.81 -0.15 -12.28
C ALA A 37 4.28 0.45 -13.62
N ALA A 38 3.82 1.64 -13.98
CA ALA A 38 4.26 2.33 -15.20
C ALA A 38 5.80 2.52 -15.26
N CYS A 39 6.44 2.72 -14.11
CA CYS A 39 7.88 2.88 -14.01
C CYS A 39 8.57 1.71 -13.30
N HIS A 40 7.98 1.22 -12.21
CA HIS A 40 8.55 0.14 -11.40
C HIS A 40 8.26 -1.27 -11.94
N GLY A 41 7.43 -1.37 -12.98
CA GLY A 41 7.01 -2.62 -13.60
C GLY A 41 5.88 -3.31 -12.83
N PRO A 42 5.27 -4.35 -13.44
CA PRO A 42 4.24 -5.13 -12.79
C PRO A 42 4.72 -5.65 -11.43
N GLU A 43 3.92 -5.46 -10.39
CA GLU A 43 4.25 -5.83 -9.00
C GLU A 43 5.58 -5.25 -8.47
N GLY A 44 6.15 -4.25 -9.15
CA GLY A 44 7.45 -3.68 -8.81
C GLY A 44 8.65 -4.58 -9.10
N THR A 45 8.52 -5.55 -10.00
CA THR A 45 9.53 -6.57 -10.27
C THR A 45 10.47 -6.22 -11.42
N LYS A 46 9.98 -5.48 -12.42
CA LYS A 46 10.71 -5.14 -13.65
C LYS A 46 10.68 -3.64 -13.92
N PRO A 47 11.58 -2.85 -13.32
CA PRO A 47 11.70 -1.43 -13.64
C PRO A 47 11.96 -1.18 -15.12
N VAL A 48 11.39 -0.09 -15.64
CA VAL A 48 11.52 0.28 -17.07
C VAL A 48 12.89 0.87 -17.41
N THR A 49 13.61 1.37 -16.42
CA THR A 49 14.99 1.91 -16.56
C THR A 49 15.89 1.40 -15.45
N PRO A 50 17.22 1.39 -15.67
CA PRO A 50 18.19 1.00 -14.63
C PRO A 50 18.14 1.88 -13.37
N ASP A 51 17.74 3.13 -13.52
CA ASP A 51 17.69 4.11 -12.41
C ASP A 51 16.41 4.01 -11.58
N THR A 52 15.42 3.27 -12.07
CA THR A 52 14.18 3.03 -11.35
C THR A 52 14.33 1.80 -10.46
N PRO A 53 14.11 1.90 -9.15
CA PRO A 53 14.35 0.77 -8.25
C PRO A 53 13.26 -0.29 -8.35
N LYS A 54 13.64 -1.54 -8.08
CA LYS A 54 12.69 -2.62 -7.77
C LYS A 54 12.06 -2.36 -6.42
N LEU A 55 10.76 -2.63 -6.32
CA LEU A 55 10.00 -2.49 -5.08
C LEU A 55 9.61 -3.84 -4.48
N ALA A 56 9.41 -4.85 -5.34
CA ALA A 56 8.97 -6.17 -4.94
C ALA A 56 9.89 -6.82 -3.91
N GLY A 57 9.32 -7.21 -2.78
CA GLY A 57 10.04 -7.89 -1.71
C GLY A 57 10.94 -6.98 -0.88
N GLN A 58 10.89 -5.66 -1.05
CA GLN A 58 11.55 -4.72 -0.15
C GLN A 58 10.85 -4.71 1.22
N TYR A 59 11.52 -4.27 2.27
CA TYR A 59 10.93 -4.13 3.58
C TYR A 59 9.83 -3.06 3.58
N ASP A 60 8.70 -3.34 4.21
CA ASP A 60 7.56 -2.44 4.27
C ASP A 60 7.87 -1.13 5.00
N ASP A 61 8.57 -1.20 6.12
CA ASP A 61 9.03 -0.03 6.86
C ASP A 61 9.97 0.86 6.03
N TYR A 62 10.87 0.25 5.27
CA TYR A 62 11.74 0.99 4.34
C TYR A 62 10.94 1.68 3.24
N LEU A 63 9.99 0.99 2.61
CA LEU A 63 9.14 1.55 1.55
C LEU A 63 8.25 2.67 2.08
N GLU A 64 7.65 2.49 3.26
CA GLU A 64 6.85 3.51 3.92
C GLU A 64 7.68 4.77 4.19
N HIS A 65 8.87 4.59 4.77
CA HIS A 65 9.78 5.70 5.05
C HIS A 65 10.22 6.44 3.78
N ALA A 66 10.57 5.71 2.72
CA ALA A 66 10.95 6.28 1.44
C ALA A 66 9.83 7.13 0.82
N LEU A 67 8.58 6.66 0.85
CA LEU A 67 7.44 7.42 0.37
C LEU A 67 7.16 8.68 1.21
N LEU A 68 7.28 8.58 2.53
CA LEU A 68 7.16 9.74 3.42
C LEU A 68 8.27 10.77 3.17
N ASP A 69 9.48 10.32 2.91
CA ASP A 69 10.62 11.19 2.59
C ASP A 69 10.42 11.90 1.24
N TYR A 70 9.91 11.22 0.24
CA TYR A 70 9.53 11.86 -1.02
C TYR A 70 8.38 12.85 -0.84
N GLN A 71 7.40 12.52 -0.01
CA GLN A 71 6.25 13.39 0.28
C GLN A 71 6.68 14.69 0.97
N SER A 72 7.59 14.59 1.95
CA SER A 72 8.11 15.74 2.71
C SER A 72 9.17 16.55 1.97
N GLY A 73 9.79 15.96 0.94
CA GLY A 73 10.95 16.55 0.25
C GLY A 73 12.28 16.22 0.91
N ALA A 74 12.34 15.42 1.97
CA ALA A 74 13.59 14.96 2.57
C ALA A 74 14.41 14.10 1.59
N ARG A 75 13.73 13.35 0.72
CA ARG A 75 14.33 12.65 -0.41
C ARG A 75 13.92 13.33 -1.71
N GLN A 76 14.89 13.58 -2.60
CA GLN A 76 14.69 14.34 -3.82
C GLN A 76 14.67 13.45 -5.06
N ASN A 77 13.53 13.49 -5.76
CA ASN A 77 13.35 13.00 -7.11
C ASN A 77 12.08 13.66 -7.65
N ALA A 78 12.19 14.45 -8.71
CA ALA A 78 11.10 15.29 -9.20
C ALA A 78 9.81 14.48 -9.47
N LEU A 79 9.94 13.29 -10.06
CA LEU A 79 8.79 12.44 -10.37
C LEU A 79 8.19 11.85 -9.09
N MET A 80 9.00 11.23 -8.23
CA MET A 80 8.52 10.61 -6.99
C MET A 80 7.99 11.63 -5.98
N ASN A 81 8.60 12.81 -5.87
CA ASN A 81 8.05 13.88 -5.03
C ASN A 81 6.61 14.25 -5.46
N GLY A 82 6.38 14.37 -6.77
CA GLY A 82 5.04 14.65 -7.31
C GLY A 82 4.04 13.53 -7.07
N LEU A 83 4.46 12.28 -7.22
CA LEU A 83 3.59 11.11 -7.04
C LEU A 83 3.27 10.82 -5.57
N ALA A 84 4.21 11.05 -4.67
CA ALA A 84 4.02 10.80 -3.24
C ALA A 84 3.21 11.92 -2.54
N LYS A 85 3.28 13.14 -3.05
CA LYS A 85 2.65 14.31 -2.43
C LYS A 85 1.16 14.18 -2.13
N PRO A 86 0.31 13.65 -3.04
CA PRO A 86 -1.12 13.51 -2.79
C PRO A 86 -1.51 12.31 -1.95
N LEU A 87 -0.58 11.41 -1.62
CA LEU A 87 -0.89 10.18 -0.89
C LEU A 87 -1.22 10.47 0.58
N SER A 88 -2.24 9.81 1.10
CA SER A 88 -2.49 9.78 2.54
C SER A 88 -1.47 8.88 3.24
N LYS A 89 -1.32 9.03 4.56
CA LYS A 89 -0.46 8.13 5.36
C LYS A 89 -0.92 6.68 5.28
N GLN A 90 -2.23 6.46 5.21
CA GLN A 90 -2.81 5.13 5.08
C GLN A 90 -2.46 4.51 3.71
N GLU A 91 -2.63 5.26 2.62
CA GLU A 91 -2.23 4.81 1.29
C GLU A 91 -0.74 4.48 1.21
N ILE A 92 0.12 5.29 1.80
CA ILE A 92 1.57 5.04 1.86
C ILE A 92 1.85 3.71 2.55
N LYS A 93 1.24 3.48 3.71
CA LYS A 93 1.40 2.23 4.45
C LYS A 93 0.92 1.01 3.66
N GLU A 94 -0.23 1.09 3.03
CA GLU A 94 -0.81 0.00 2.26
C GLU A 94 -0.02 -0.29 0.97
N LEU A 95 0.47 0.73 0.27
CA LEU A 95 1.37 0.56 -0.87
C LEU A 95 2.69 -0.10 -0.44
N ALA A 96 3.25 0.31 0.69
CA ALA A 96 4.45 -0.31 1.24
C ALA A 96 4.23 -1.79 1.56
N GLN A 97 3.11 -2.14 2.19
CA GLN A 97 2.73 -3.52 2.46
C GLN A 97 2.50 -4.32 1.18
N TYR A 98 1.82 -3.74 0.19
CA TYR A 98 1.58 -4.40 -1.10
C TYR A 98 2.90 -4.83 -1.75
N PHE A 99 3.84 -3.93 -1.93
CA PHE A 99 5.11 -4.24 -2.59
C PHE A 99 6.02 -5.15 -1.76
N SER A 100 6.01 -5.00 -0.44
CA SER A 100 6.83 -5.85 0.45
C SER A 100 6.45 -7.32 0.38
N GLN A 101 5.20 -7.62 0.08
CA GLN A 101 4.67 -8.98 -0.02
C GLN A 101 4.91 -9.63 -1.40
N ARG A 102 5.37 -8.86 -2.38
CA ARG A 102 5.67 -9.42 -3.71
C ARG A 102 7.01 -10.17 -3.67
N PRO A 103 7.13 -11.30 -4.40
CA PRO A 103 8.41 -11.99 -4.50
C PRO A 103 9.43 -11.12 -5.25
N GLY A 104 10.61 -10.95 -4.70
CA GLY A 104 11.60 -10.04 -5.27
C GLY A 104 12.90 -9.95 -4.48
N LEU A 105 13.24 -8.75 -4.00
CA LEU A 105 14.56 -8.42 -3.44
C LEU A 105 14.99 -9.26 -2.24
N ARG A 106 14.05 -9.65 -1.38
CA ARG A 106 14.37 -10.52 -0.25
C ARG A 106 14.37 -11.97 -0.70
N THR A 107 15.51 -12.62 -0.64
CA THR A 107 15.60 -14.06 -0.72
C THR A 107 15.25 -14.65 0.64
N ARG A 108 14.30 -15.58 0.66
CA ARG A 108 14.06 -16.42 1.83
C ARG A 108 15.10 -17.52 1.80
N TYR A 109 15.97 -17.52 2.79
CA TYR A 109 16.86 -18.65 3.07
C TYR A 109 16.11 -19.69 3.87
#